data_5a94d128fe6f7d77f803c1f9cf6ab8da
#
_entry.id   5a94d128fe6f7d77f803c1f9cf6ab8da
#
_cell.length_a   1.000
_cell.length_b   1.000
_cell.length_c   1.000
_cell.angle_alpha   90.00
_cell.angle_beta   90.00
_cell.angle_gamma   90.00
#
_symmetry.space_group_name_H-M   'P 1'
#
loop_
_entity.id
_entity.type
_entity.pdbx_description
1 polymer ?
#
loop_
_entity_poly.entity_id
_entity_poly.type
_entity_poly.pdbx_seq_one_letter_code
_entity_poly.pdbx_strand_id
1 'polypeptide(L)'
;MIGVAAVPEHYYDGVDTKKNADNILNALCSIIDNHTVISYDGLEPYYEQTDFYADSLWDMYSTCYFTMADANTPQKAVCDGWNKEHVVCQSWLGSGPMVSDLFNVYPTDARINNLRSNYPYGVVSSFSGFSKDPDHHGLGKLGTSTTSGVGTVYEPDDNYKGDFARTFFYMVARYRSNSLNAGNGSKMFTSSPTNLTAYSLSFLLDWHRQDPVSQKEIDRNQAVYGIQHNRNPFIDYPELVEYIWGNKVGQTVDLSSMTPTCEGGGYDPSHVTKYGVTWSVCGVVLYTDSVIAGRALTAFPAAPVSCSETSDTFMGWTTAPIEGTTDQAPVLYKAPSDVPAVSADMTLYAVFAHGEQGGVITPMVYTYDADHTEGWTNTASMSGSYWLLDKGKELTSPEIELAGLSSIEVNIRTYGGTQYCNLDVKAGQTQIATIVAINGKTLSDYTWTNTQPLSGRAPLTFSTNYNTGQGIGFTRVVINATGSGISYSDYLTSCGTTGIETNPTSVPARKYLRSGQLFIQVGESIFSITGQRIH
;
A
#
# COMPACT_ATOMS: atom_id res chain seq x y z
N MET A 1 46.82 1.85 -5.96
CA MET A 1 45.89 0.71 -5.81
C MET A 1 44.93 1.12 -4.71
N ILE A 2 43.72 1.50 -5.07
CA ILE A 2 42.66 1.65 -4.11
C ILE A 2 42.34 0.21 -3.70
N GLY A 3 42.57 -0.13 -2.42
CA GLY A 3 42.25 -1.46 -1.91
C GLY A 3 40.78 -1.75 -2.16
N VAL A 4 40.45 -2.96 -2.60
CA VAL A 4 39.10 -3.43 -2.73
C VAL A 4 38.44 -3.20 -1.37
N ALA A 5 37.41 -2.38 -1.32
CA ALA A 5 36.65 -2.14 -0.11
C ALA A 5 36.01 -3.49 0.29
N ALA A 6 36.36 -4.01 1.45
CA ALA A 6 35.80 -5.24 1.97
C ALA A 6 35.08 -4.96 3.29
N VAL A 7 34.05 -5.73 3.59
CA VAL A 7 33.49 -5.75 4.94
C VAL A 7 34.55 -6.27 5.90
N PRO A 8 34.83 -5.58 7.02
CA PRO A 8 35.81 -6.07 7.97
C PRO A 8 35.47 -7.50 8.44
N GLU A 9 36.49 -8.32 8.56
CA GLU A 9 36.35 -9.70 9.04
C GLU A 9 35.65 -9.68 10.42
N HIS A 10 34.68 -10.55 10.62
CA HIS A 10 33.88 -10.65 11.84
C HIS A 10 32.97 -9.44 12.17
N TYR A 11 32.82 -8.46 11.24
CA TYR A 11 32.00 -7.27 11.52
C TYR A 11 30.54 -7.60 11.81
N TYR A 12 29.96 -8.57 11.11
CA TYR A 12 28.56 -8.99 11.29
C TYR A 12 28.41 -10.28 12.10
N ASP A 13 29.39 -10.67 12.89
CA ASP A 13 29.27 -11.81 13.79
C ASP A 13 28.06 -11.65 14.72
N GLY A 14 27.30 -12.72 14.86
CA GLY A 14 26.09 -12.74 15.69
C GLY A 14 24.78 -12.44 14.95
N VAL A 15 24.81 -12.06 13.66
CA VAL A 15 23.62 -11.99 12.80
C VAL A 15 23.28 -13.38 12.27
N ASP A 16 24.28 -14.19 11.96
CA ASP A 16 24.12 -15.57 11.53
C ASP A 16 23.26 -16.39 12.50
N THR A 17 22.54 -17.35 11.94
CA THR A 17 21.64 -18.25 12.69
C THR A 17 20.40 -17.57 13.28
N LYS A 18 20.24 -16.26 13.15
CA LYS A 18 19.03 -15.58 13.58
C LYS A 18 17.88 -15.89 12.61
N LYS A 19 16.71 -16.11 13.19
CA LYS A 19 15.51 -16.51 12.43
C LYS A 19 14.33 -15.55 12.61
N ASN A 20 14.29 -14.85 13.73
CA ASN A 20 13.22 -13.92 14.03
C ASN A 20 13.67 -12.51 13.65
N ALA A 21 12.79 -11.74 13.00
CA ALA A 21 13.07 -10.37 12.54
C ALA A 21 13.58 -9.47 13.68
N ASP A 22 12.97 -9.55 14.87
CA ASP A 22 13.41 -8.78 16.04
C ASP A 22 14.80 -9.18 16.51
N ASN A 23 15.13 -10.47 16.47
CA ASN A 23 16.46 -10.96 16.85
C ASN A 23 17.52 -10.52 15.84
N ILE A 24 17.20 -10.51 14.54
CA ILE A 24 18.09 -9.99 13.49
C ILE A 24 18.32 -8.49 13.70
N LEU A 25 17.25 -7.70 13.87
CA LEU A 25 17.34 -6.26 14.14
C LEU A 25 18.13 -5.95 15.41
N ASN A 26 17.92 -6.70 16.49
CA ASN A 26 18.65 -6.49 17.75
C ASN A 26 20.15 -6.83 17.59
N ALA A 27 20.50 -7.88 16.84
CA ALA A 27 21.89 -8.20 16.54
C ALA A 27 22.54 -7.10 15.68
N LEU A 28 21.89 -6.66 14.62
CA LEU A 28 22.36 -5.54 13.79
C LEU A 28 22.51 -4.26 14.62
N CYS A 29 21.53 -3.92 15.46
CA CYS A 29 21.61 -2.77 16.35
C CYS A 29 22.87 -2.82 17.22
N SER A 30 23.14 -3.95 17.87
CA SER A 30 24.30 -4.13 18.75
C SER A 30 25.64 -3.98 18.02
N ILE A 31 25.67 -4.25 16.71
CA ILE A 31 26.88 -4.13 15.88
C ILE A 31 27.11 -2.67 15.45
N ILE A 32 26.03 -1.98 15.09
CA ILE A 32 26.14 -0.66 14.45
C ILE A 32 25.84 0.51 15.38
N ASP A 33 25.53 0.28 16.65
CA ASP A 33 25.12 1.35 17.58
C ASP A 33 26.27 2.14 18.21
N ASN A 34 27.49 1.59 18.22
CA ASN A 34 28.67 2.21 18.79
C ASN A 34 29.48 3.00 17.73
N HIS A 35 28.80 3.91 17.00
CA HIS A 35 29.47 4.73 16.01
C HIS A 35 30.03 6.04 16.60
N THR A 36 31.04 6.59 15.94
CA THR A 36 31.57 7.93 16.27
C THR A 36 30.54 8.99 15.88
N VAL A 37 30.02 9.71 16.86
CA VAL A 37 29.06 10.78 16.63
C VAL A 37 29.77 12.06 16.18
N ILE A 38 29.38 12.57 15.01
CA ILE A 38 29.83 13.86 14.50
C ILE A 38 28.76 14.90 14.89
N SER A 39 29.17 16.11 15.21
CA SER A 39 28.18 17.19 15.43
C SER A 39 27.49 17.56 14.10
N TYR A 40 26.23 17.97 14.18
CA TYR A 40 25.46 18.36 12.98
C TYR A 40 26.17 19.45 12.16
N ASP A 41 26.77 20.45 12.84
CA ASP A 41 27.53 21.53 12.19
C ASP A 41 28.88 21.04 11.62
N GLY A 42 29.39 19.91 12.10
CA GLY A 42 30.62 19.30 11.65
C GLY A 42 30.48 18.35 10.48
N LEU A 43 29.28 18.14 9.91
CA LEU A 43 29.06 17.18 8.83
C LEU A 43 29.60 17.64 7.48
N GLU A 44 29.51 18.95 7.16
CA GLU A 44 29.78 19.48 5.82
C GLU A 44 31.15 19.06 5.23
N PRO A 45 32.28 19.14 5.97
CA PRO A 45 33.57 18.76 5.41
C PRO A 45 33.65 17.27 4.99
N TYR A 46 32.81 16.42 5.54
CA TYR A 46 32.83 15.00 5.20
C TYR A 46 32.13 14.70 3.88
N TYR A 47 31.24 15.58 3.39
CA TYR A 47 30.55 15.36 2.11
C TYR A 47 31.52 15.34 0.93
N GLU A 48 32.69 15.99 1.01
CA GLU A 48 33.73 15.86 0.01
C GLU A 48 34.24 14.40 -0.12
N GLN A 49 34.18 13.61 0.96
CA GLN A 49 34.59 12.22 0.98
C GLN A 49 33.44 11.24 0.71
N THR A 50 32.23 11.60 1.12
CA THR A 50 31.09 10.69 1.10
C THR A 50 30.15 10.92 -0.08
N ASP A 51 30.04 12.15 -0.57
CA ASP A 51 29.01 12.55 -1.52
C ASP A 51 29.55 13.37 -2.70
N PHE A 52 30.87 13.44 -2.92
CA PHE A 52 31.46 14.16 -4.04
C PHE A 52 31.90 13.18 -5.13
N TYR A 53 31.40 13.36 -6.34
CA TYR A 53 31.69 12.50 -7.48
C TYR A 53 31.75 13.33 -8.78
N ALA A 54 32.76 13.07 -9.62
CA ALA A 54 32.95 13.75 -10.90
C ALA A 54 32.88 15.30 -10.78
N ASP A 55 33.59 15.83 -9.78
CA ASP A 55 33.69 17.26 -9.48
C ASP A 55 32.40 17.96 -9.03
N SER A 56 31.35 17.20 -8.66
CA SER A 56 30.09 17.72 -8.12
C SER A 56 29.66 16.96 -6.88
N LEU A 57 28.89 17.62 -6.01
CA LEU A 57 28.15 16.93 -4.96
C LEU A 57 27.07 16.06 -5.59
N TRP A 58 26.95 14.86 -5.09
CA TRP A 58 25.91 13.93 -5.51
C TRP A 58 24.60 14.30 -4.83
N ASP A 59 23.71 14.90 -5.60
CA ASP A 59 22.39 15.30 -5.15
C ASP A 59 21.31 14.32 -5.63
N MET A 60 20.56 13.75 -4.69
CA MET A 60 19.45 12.83 -5.02
C MET A 60 18.13 13.57 -5.28
N TYR A 61 18.11 14.89 -5.14
CA TYR A 61 16.91 15.71 -5.33
C TYR A 61 16.92 16.51 -6.63
N SER A 62 18.07 16.66 -7.26
CA SER A 62 18.16 17.41 -8.53
C SER A 62 19.29 16.90 -9.44
N THR A 63 19.25 17.34 -10.69
CA THR A 63 20.34 17.17 -11.66
C THR A 63 21.29 18.35 -11.64
N CYS A 64 21.26 19.19 -10.60
CA CYS A 64 22.07 20.36 -10.49
C CYS A 64 23.54 20.01 -10.19
N TYR A 65 24.43 20.86 -10.65
CA TYR A 65 25.85 20.75 -10.36
C TYR A 65 26.19 21.63 -9.16
N PHE A 66 26.67 21.03 -8.08
CA PHE A 66 27.06 21.75 -6.88
C PHE A 66 28.50 21.47 -6.49
N THR A 67 29.18 22.50 -6.03
CA THR A 67 30.48 22.40 -5.36
C THR A 67 30.30 22.58 -3.85
N MET A 68 31.35 22.33 -3.08
CA MET A 68 31.32 22.58 -1.63
C MET A 68 31.06 24.06 -1.28
N ALA A 69 31.39 24.99 -2.19
CA ALA A 69 31.17 26.42 -1.99
C ALA A 69 29.69 26.84 -2.12
N ASP A 70 28.84 26.02 -2.71
CA ASP A 70 27.42 26.32 -2.93
C ASP A 70 26.55 25.98 -1.71
N ALA A 71 27.19 25.68 -0.57
CA ALA A 71 26.50 25.40 0.68
C ALA A 71 25.69 26.59 1.19
N ASN A 72 24.48 26.32 1.69
CA ASN A 72 23.64 27.27 2.41
C ASN A 72 23.33 28.60 1.66
N THR A 73 23.40 28.60 0.33
CA THR A 73 23.01 29.75 -0.49
C THR A 73 21.50 30.02 -0.40
N PRO A 74 21.02 31.20 -0.80
CA PRO A 74 19.59 31.55 -0.74
C PRO A 74 18.75 30.57 -1.57
N GLN A 75 17.87 29.83 -0.93
CA GLN A 75 17.03 28.75 -1.49
C GLN A 75 15.84 29.30 -2.30
N LYS A 76 16.09 30.17 -3.29
CA LYS A 76 15.04 30.86 -4.04
C LYS A 76 14.52 30.05 -5.21
N ALA A 77 15.38 29.29 -5.86
CA ALA A 77 15.07 28.41 -6.98
C ALA A 77 15.81 27.07 -6.85
N VAL A 78 15.41 26.10 -7.65
CA VAL A 78 16.17 24.86 -7.85
C VAL A 78 17.51 25.22 -8.50
N CYS A 79 18.58 24.54 -8.11
CA CYS A 79 19.97 24.83 -8.46
C CYS A 79 20.60 26.09 -7.85
N ASP A 80 19.96 26.80 -6.93
CA ASP A 80 20.58 27.95 -6.25
C ASP A 80 21.70 27.55 -5.27
N GLY A 81 21.65 26.32 -4.73
CA GLY A 81 22.61 25.79 -3.78
C GLY A 81 22.08 24.59 -3.03
N TRP A 82 22.91 24.02 -2.18
CA TRP A 82 22.59 22.82 -1.41
C TRP A 82 22.58 23.07 0.10
N ASN A 83 21.91 22.18 0.83
CA ASN A 83 21.96 22.12 2.28
C ASN A 83 21.86 20.67 2.78
N LYS A 84 21.88 20.49 4.10
CA LYS A 84 21.79 19.17 4.76
C LYS A 84 20.35 18.71 4.79
N GLU A 85 20.05 17.62 4.08
CA GLU A 85 18.77 16.92 4.09
C GLU A 85 18.78 15.77 5.08
N HIS A 86 17.76 15.73 5.93
CA HIS A 86 17.45 14.56 6.75
C HIS A 86 16.43 13.68 6.02
N VAL A 87 16.83 12.54 5.49
CA VAL A 87 15.91 11.57 4.87
C VAL A 87 14.83 11.17 5.87
N VAL A 88 15.19 10.70 7.05
CA VAL A 88 14.27 10.64 8.20
C VAL A 88 14.27 12.01 8.87
N CYS A 89 13.23 12.78 8.63
CA CYS A 89 13.16 14.20 8.97
C CYS A 89 13.61 14.53 10.39
N GLN A 90 14.39 15.60 10.52
CA GLN A 90 14.85 16.07 11.82
C GLN A 90 13.69 16.30 12.81
N SER A 91 12.56 16.82 12.35
CA SER A 91 11.38 17.05 13.20
C SER A 91 10.67 15.78 13.69
N TRP A 92 11.02 14.61 13.14
CA TRP A 92 10.51 13.31 13.62
C TRP A 92 11.41 12.69 14.68
N LEU A 93 12.66 13.14 14.70
CA LEU A 93 13.69 12.69 15.62
C LEU A 93 13.62 13.49 16.93
N GLY A 94 14.06 12.90 17.99
CA GLY A 94 14.29 13.64 19.23
C GLY A 94 15.63 14.40 19.16
N SER A 95 16.50 14.13 20.10
CA SER A 95 17.88 14.63 20.16
C SER A 95 18.83 13.43 20.21
N GLY A 96 20.10 13.68 19.93
CA GLY A 96 21.14 12.64 20.01
C GLY A 96 21.75 12.32 18.63
N PRO A 97 22.44 11.18 18.50
CA PRO A 97 23.26 10.86 17.33
C PRO A 97 22.46 10.77 16.04
N MET A 98 21.17 10.46 16.09
CA MET A 98 20.32 10.30 14.90
C MET A 98 20.15 11.58 14.07
N VAL A 99 20.40 12.76 14.64
CA VAL A 99 20.27 14.05 13.94
C VAL A 99 21.54 14.42 13.15
N SER A 100 22.61 13.67 13.31
CA SER A 100 23.88 13.92 12.62
C SER A 100 24.53 12.65 12.06
N ASP A 101 23.75 11.59 11.91
CA ASP A 101 24.21 10.34 11.31
C ASP A 101 24.33 10.50 9.80
N LEU A 102 25.53 10.25 9.24
CA LEU A 102 25.79 10.35 7.81
C LEU A 102 24.94 9.40 6.98
N PHE A 103 24.42 8.31 7.56
CA PHE A 103 23.46 7.45 6.85
C PHE A 103 22.04 8.01 6.83
N ASN A 104 21.78 9.15 7.47
CA ASN A 104 20.51 9.85 7.44
C ASN A 104 20.62 11.26 6.84
N VAL A 105 21.82 11.87 6.83
CA VAL A 105 21.99 13.27 6.43
C VAL A 105 22.86 13.35 5.17
N TYR A 106 22.27 13.95 4.12
CA TYR A 106 22.85 14.05 2.79
C TYR A 106 22.91 15.50 2.32
N PRO A 107 23.87 15.88 1.46
CA PRO A 107 23.77 17.14 0.75
C PRO A 107 22.73 17.04 -0.36
N THR A 108 21.80 17.97 -0.45
CA THR A 108 20.77 17.97 -1.51
C THR A 108 20.41 19.38 -1.91
N ASP A 109 19.76 19.54 -3.07
CA ASP A 109 19.20 20.82 -3.50
C ASP A 109 18.36 21.45 -2.40
N ALA A 110 18.76 22.66 -2.00
CA ALA A 110 18.18 23.34 -0.85
C ALA A 110 16.73 23.79 -1.08
N ARG A 111 16.34 24.05 -2.35
CA ARG A 111 14.97 24.43 -2.68
C ARG A 111 14.03 23.22 -2.60
N ILE A 112 14.44 22.09 -3.14
CA ILE A 112 13.62 20.86 -3.11
C ILE A 112 13.52 20.34 -1.68
N ASN A 113 14.62 20.34 -0.91
CA ASN A 113 14.59 20.02 0.51
C ASN A 113 13.58 20.90 1.28
N ASN A 114 13.60 22.22 1.04
CA ASN A 114 12.63 23.13 1.64
C ASN A 114 11.18 22.82 1.25
N LEU A 115 10.92 22.49 -0.03
CA LEU A 115 9.60 22.11 -0.52
C LEU A 115 9.14 20.77 0.06
N ARG A 116 10.04 19.77 0.13
CA ARG A 116 9.79 18.47 0.73
C ARG A 116 9.44 18.63 2.21
N SER A 117 10.06 19.58 2.91
CA SER A 117 9.74 19.88 4.30
C SER A 117 9.78 18.63 5.20
N ASN A 118 8.75 18.38 6.00
CA ASN A 118 8.63 17.17 6.81
C ASN A 118 7.50 16.25 6.36
N TYR A 119 7.15 16.28 5.08
CA TYR A 119 6.18 15.34 4.54
C TYR A 119 6.74 13.90 4.56
N PRO A 120 5.89 12.89 4.82
CA PRO A 120 6.31 11.50 4.73
C PRO A 120 6.63 11.11 3.28
N TYR A 121 7.34 10.02 3.12
CA TYR A 121 7.52 9.41 1.82
C TYR A 121 6.29 8.60 1.41
N GLY A 122 6.14 8.36 0.10
CA GLY A 122 5.05 7.55 -0.44
C GLY A 122 4.94 7.66 -1.94
N VAL A 123 4.00 6.93 -2.52
CA VAL A 123 3.72 6.99 -3.96
C VAL A 123 2.76 8.14 -4.24
N VAL A 124 3.12 9.01 -5.19
CA VAL A 124 2.37 10.22 -5.56
C VAL A 124 1.38 9.91 -6.68
N SER A 125 0.11 10.26 -6.49
CA SER A 125 -0.95 10.08 -7.51
C SER A 125 -0.94 11.16 -8.59
N SER A 126 -0.49 12.37 -8.26
CA SER A 126 -0.43 13.49 -9.20
C SER A 126 0.67 14.48 -8.82
N PHE A 127 1.40 14.95 -9.82
CA PHE A 127 2.51 15.91 -9.67
C PHE A 127 2.52 16.89 -10.85
N SER A 128 2.73 18.17 -10.57
CA SER A 128 2.73 19.25 -11.57
C SER A 128 4.09 19.95 -11.75
N GLY A 129 5.14 19.42 -11.14
CA GLY A 129 6.48 20.02 -11.13
C GLY A 129 6.81 20.79 -9.83
N PHE A 130 8.09 21.07 -9.60
CA PHE A 130 8.53 21.87 -8.45
C PHE A 130 8.36 23.36 -8.73
N SER A 131 8.02 24.10 -7.69
CA SER A 131 7.95 25.55 -7.78
C SER A 131 9.35 26.16 -7.99
N LYS A 132 9.48 27.05 -8.98
CA LYS A 132 10.75 27.70 -9.37
C LYS A 132 11.81 26.74 -9.90
N ASP A 133 11.36 25.81 -10.71
CA ASP A 133 12.18 24.87 -11.47
C ASP A 133 11.81 24.96 -12.97
N PRO A 134 12.15 26.08 -13.64
CA PRO A 134 11.76 26.30 -15.03
C PRO A 134 12.46 25.33 -16.00
N ASP A 135 13.63 24.84 -15.63
CA ASP A 135 14.47 23.97 -16.47
C ASP A 135 14.30 22.49 -16.12
N HIS A 136 13.39 22.16 -15.19
CA HIS A 136 13.05 20.79 -14.79
C HIS A 136 14.25 19.98 -14.26
N HIS A 137 15.10 20.61 -13.47
CA HIS A 137 16.23 19.95 -12.79
C HIS A 137 15.82 19.13 -11.57
N GLY A 138 14.67 19.43 -10.99
CA GLY A 138 14.19 18.72 -9.80
C GLY A 138 13.80 17.28 -10.09
N LEU A 139 14.28 16.37 -9.26
CA LEU A 139 14.01 14.95 -9.29
C LEU A 139 12.95 14.58 -8.24
N GLY A 140 12.22 13.49 -8.52
CA GLY A 140 11.14 13.04 -7.66
C GLY A 140 9.85 13.83 -7.81
N LYS A 141 8.93 13.67 -6.85
CA LYS A 141 7.58 14.24 -6.90
C LYS A 141 7.11 14.61 -5.51
N LEU A 142 6.46 15.76 -5.38
CA LEU A 142 5.75 16.17 -4.15
C LEU A 142 4.28 16.35 -4.46
N GLY A 143 3.41 15.51 -3.90
CA GLY A 143 1.99 15.54 -4.23
C GLY A 143 1.12 14.71 -3.31
N THR A 144 -0.12 14.48 -3.70
CA THR A 144 -1.06 13.68 -2.92
C THR A 144 -0.70 12.18 -3.00
N SER A 145 -0.69 11.51 -1.86
CA SER A 145 -0.47 10.06 -1.79
C SER A 145 -1.53 9.28 -2.54
N THR A 146 -1.14 8.17 -3.17
CA THR A 146 -2.07 7.14 -3.66
C THR A 146 -2.83 6.45 -2.52
N THR A 147 -2.26 6.46 -1.30
CA THR A 147 -2.90 5.87 -0.12
C THR A 147 -3.83 6.89 0.54
N SER A 148 -5.11 6.55 0.61
CA SER A 148 -6.14 7.40 1.22
C SER A 148 -5.80 7.75 2.67
N GLY A 149 -6.06 9.01 3.07
CA GLY A 149 -5.87 9.50 4.44
C GLY A 149 -4.41 9.88 4.79
N VAL A 150 -3.43 9.62 3.92
CA VAL A 150 -2.03 9.99 4.18
C VAL A 150 -1.76 11.47 3.89
N GLY A 151 -2.37 12.03 2.85
CA GLY A 151 -2.19 13.42 2.44
C GLY A 151 -0.97 13.63 1.54
N THR A 152 -0.25 14.74 1.71
CA THR A 152 0.93 15.07 0.91
C THR A 152 2.11 14.18 1.28
N VAL A 153 2.79 13.64 0.25
CA VAL A 153 3.98 12.78 0.36
C VAL A 153 5.03 13.18 -0.66
N TYR A 154 6.26 12.80 -0.41
CA TYR A 154 7.36 12.90 -1.37
C TYR A 154 7.70 11.50 -1.91
N GLU A 155 7.75 11.38 -3.23
CA GLU A 155 8.23 10.19 -3.95
C GLU A 155 9.56 10.53 -4.61
N PRO A 156 10.67 9.86 -4.27
CA PRO A 156 11.96 10.06 -4.91
C PRO A 156 11.94 9.66 -6.38
N ASP A 157 12.94 10.10 -7.13
CA ASP A 157 13.23 9.57 -8.47
C ASP A 157 13.52 8.06 -8.41
N ASP A 158 13.15 7.36 -9.49
CA ASP A 158 13.27 5.91 -9.56
C ASP A 158 14.71 5.39 -9.36
N ASN A 159 15.71 6.20 -9.71
CA ASN A 159 17.13 5.86 -9.54
C ASN A 159 17.65 5.98 -8.10
N TYR A 160 16.83 6.50 -7.18
CA TYR A 160 17.21 6.71 -5.77
C TYR A 160 16.20 6.10 -4.78
N LYS A 161 15.17 5.45 -5.26
CA LYS A 161 14.15 4.82 -4.40
C LYS A 161 14.76 3.82 -3.43
N GLY A 162 15.71 3.02 -3.90
CA GLY A 162 16.43 2.06 -3.08
C GLY A 162 17.33 2.71 -2.03
N ASP A 163 18.06 3.77 -2.41
CA ASP A 163 18.90 4.57 -1.49
C ASP A 163 18.08 5.07 -0.29
N PHE A 164 16.92 5.67 -0.57
CA PHE A 164 16.01 6.14 0.48
C PHE A 164 15.46 4.99 1.31
N ALA A 165 15.03 3.88 0.68
CA ALA A 165 14.51 2.74 1.41
C ALA A 165 15.56 2.14 2.36
N ARG A 166 16.82 1.96 1.90
CA ARG A 166 17.92 1.45 2.72
C ARG A 166 18.32 2.40 3.85
N THR A 167 18.11 3.71 3.67
CA THR A 167 18.21 4.69 4.77
C THR A 167 17.15 4.45 5.84
N PHE A 168 15.89 4.25 5.46
CA PHE A 168 14.80 3.95 6.42
C PHE A 168 15.06 2.64 7.17
N PHE A 169 15.49 1.58 6.49
CA PHE A 169 15.83 0.30 7.12
C PHE A 169 17.00 0.44 8.11
N TYR A 170 18.04 1.19 7.73
CA TYR A 170 19.16 1.49 8.61
C TYR A 170 18.70 2.23 9.87
N MET A 171 17.89 3.27 9.72
CA MET A 171 17.41 4.05 10.86
C MET A 171 16.61 3.20 11.85
N VAL A 172 15.81 2.26 11.37
CA VAL A 172 15.12 1.28 12.23
C VAL A 172 16.13 0.38 12.94
N ALA A 173 17.09 -0.20 12.22
CA ALA A 173 18.06 -1.11 12.80
C ALA A 173 18.97 -0.40 13.82
N ARG A 174 19.46 0.81 13.49
CA ARG A 174 20.39 1.56 14.34
C ARG A 174 19.71 2.18 15.56
N TYR A 175 18.50 2.70 15.40
CA TYR A 175 17.79 3.51 16.41
C TYR A 175 16.54 2.82 16.95
N ARG A 176 16.59 1.49 17.05
CA ARG A 176 15.45 0.65 17.44
C ARG A 176 14.84 1.02 18.81
N SER A 177 15.65 1.47 19.76
CA SER A 177 15.20 1.89 21.09
C SER A 177 14.84 3.38 21.18
N ASN A 178 15.03 4.13 20.10
CA ASN A 178 14.70 5.55 20.02
C ASN A 178 13.32 5.74 19.37
N SER A 179 12.72 6.91 19.58
CA SER A 179 11.50 7.31 18.88
C SER A 179 11.86 8.06 17.60
N LEU A 180 11.33 7.59 16.46
CA LEU A 180 11.43 8.23 15.14
C LEU A 180 10.07 8.69 14.63
N ASN A 181 9.04 8.68 15.45
CA ASN A 181 7.64 8.81 15.05
C ASN A 181 6.95 10.10 15.48
N ALA A 182 7.70 11.17 15.78
CA ALA A 182 7.08 12.46 16.09
C ALA A 182 6.40 13.05 14.84
N GLY A 183 5.26 13.69 15.03
CA GLY A 183 4.51 14.33 13.94
C GLY A 183 4.23 13.38 12.76
N ASN A 184 4.60 13.77 11.55
CA ASN A 184 4.45 12.95 10.35
C ASN A 184 5.28 11.65 10.37
N GLY A 185 6.27 11.54 11.25
CA GLY A 185 7.03 10.30 11.44
C GLY A 185 6.16 9.13 11.90
N SER A 186 5.03 9.40 12.56
CA SER A 186 4.07 8.37 12.96
C SER A 186 3.39 7.64 11.79
N LYS A 187 3.45 8.20 10.59
CA LYS A 187 3.01 7.52 9.36
C LYS A 187 4.04 6.50 8.89
N MET A 188 5.32 6.77 9.15
CA MET A 188 6.45 5.94 8.67
C MET A 188 6.89 4.90 9.71
N PHE A 189 6.86 5.24 10.99
CA PHE A 189 7.41 4.42 12.06
C PHE A 189 6.39 4.12 13.16
N THR A 190 6.47 2.92 13.73
CA THR A 190 5.73 2.54 14.93
C THR A 190 6.39 3.15 16.18
N SER A 191 5.68 3.10 17.31
CA SER A 191 6.26 3.39 18.64
C SER A 191 7.18 2.24 19.11
N SER A 192 7.98 2.52 20.14
CA SER A 192 9.00 1.60 20.68
C SER A 192 8.53 0.15 20.91
N PRO A 193 9.29 -0.86 20.48
CA PRO A 193 10.52 -0.72 19.70
C PRO A 193 10.20 -0.15 18.30
N THR A 194 11.01 0.79 17.84
CA THR A 194 10.82 1.41 16.54
C THR A 194 10.89 0.38 15.42
N ASN A 195 9.91 0.41 14.56
CA ASN A 195 9.84 -0.37 13.34
C ASN A 195 9.06 0.43 12.27
N LEU A 196 8.99 -0.09 11.08
CA LEU A 196 8.21 0.50 9.99
C LEU A 196 6.72 0.19 10.17
N THR A 197 5.87 1.12 9.76
CA THR A 197 4.42 0.89 9.68
C THR A 197 4.08 0.01 8.47
N ALA A 198 2.87 -0.55 8.44
CA ALA A 198 2.37 -1.24 7.25
C ALA A 198 2.34 -0.31 6.02
N TYR A 199 2.02 0.98 6.23
CA TYR A 199 2.06 1.98 5.17
C TYR A 199 3.46 2.13 4.58
N SER A 200 4.48 2.39 5.39
CA SER A 200 5.85 2.57 4.88
C SER A 200 6.41 1.30 4.25
N LEU A 201 6.12 0.13 4.82
CA LEU A 201 6.52 -1.16 4.24
C LEU A 201 5.90 -1.41 2.87
N SER A 202 4.68 -0.93 2.61
CA SER A 202 3.98 -1.18 1.35
C SER A 202 4.72 -0.67 0.11
N PHE A 203 5.60 0.33 0.25
CA PHE A 203 6.38 0.87 -0.86
C PHE A 203 7.90 0.78 -0.66
N LEU A 204 8.43 0.86 0.58
CA LEU A 204 9.87 0.82 0.80
C LEU A 204 10.50 -0.52 0.38
N LEU A 205 9.80 -1.64 0.57
CA LEU A 205 10.26 -2.93 0.07
C LEU A 205 10.30 -2.98 -1.45
N ASP A 206 9.30 -2.41 -2.11
CA ASP A 206 9.26 -2.37 -3.57
C ASP A 206 10.33 -1.45 -4.12
N TRP A 207 10.56 -0.30 -3.50
CA TRP A 207 11.64 0.61 -3.86
C TRP A 207 13.02 -0.04 -3.73
N HIS A 208 13.27 -0.72 -2.62
CA HIS A 208 14.51 -1.49 -2.41
C HIS A 208 14.76 -2.55 -3.49
N ARG A 209 13.69 -3.22 -3.96
CA ARG A 209 13.77 -4.25 -4.98
C ARG A 209 13.91 -3.70 -6.39
N GLN A 210 13.28 -2.55 -6.66
CA GLN A 210 13.32 -1.88 -7.96
C GLN A 210 14.64 -1.20 -8.24
N ASP A 211 15.28 -0.69 -7.19
CA ASP A 211 16.52 0.06 -7.26
C ASP A 211 17.59 -0.64 -6.41
N PRO A 212 18.35 -1.59 -7.01
CA PRO A 212 19.43 -2.31 -6.34
C PRO A 212 20.56 -1.38 -5.88
N VAL A 213 21.37 -1.87 -4.94
CA VAL A 213 22.51 -1.12 -4.41
C VAL A 213 23.44 -0.65 -5.52
N SER A 214 23.65 0.64 -5.60
CA SER A 214 24.51 1.29 -6.59
C SER A 214 25.96 1.32 -6.14
N GLN A 215 26.89 1.53 -7.08
CA GLN A 215 28.31 1.71 -6.75
C GLN A 215 28.53 2.92 -5.82
N LYS A 216 27.75 3.99 -6.02
CA LYS A 216 27.79 5.16 -5.14
C LYS A 216 27.46 4.83 -3.69
N GLU A 217 26.42 4.02 -3.45
CA GLU A 217 26.08 3.60 -2.09
C GLU A 217 27.19 2.74 -1.45
N ILE A 218 27.81 1.85 -2.24
CA ILE A 218 28.97 1.03 -1.79
C ILE A 218 30.12 1.94 -1.38
N ASP A 219 30.49 2.89 -2.23
CA ASP A 219 31.59 3.81 -1.99
C ASP A 219 31.30 4.70 -0.77
N ARG A 220 30.06 5.20 -0.67
CA ARG A 220 29.59 5.99 0.46
C ARG A 220 29.61 5.20 1.77
N ASN A 221 29.12 3.97 1.76
CA ASN A 221 29.11 3.09 2.93
C ASN A 221 30.54 2.86 3.45
N GLN A 222 31.52 2.70 2.54
CA GLN A 222 32.93 2.57 2.88
C GLN A 222 33.51 3.87 3.44
N ALA A 223 33.18 5.02 2.84
CA ALA A 223 33.66 6.31 3.31
C ALA A 223 33.09 6.65 4.70
N VAL A 224 31.78 6.43 4.91
CA VAL A 224 31.13 6.63 6.21
C VAL A 224 31.73 5.69 7.27
N TYR A 225 32.03 4.44 6.91
CA TYR A 225 32.73 3.54 7.83
C TYR A 225 34.09 4.10 8.29
N GLY A 226 34.85 4.70 7.39
CA GLY A 226 36.11 5.37 7.74
C GLY A 226 35.94 6.54 8.70
N ILE A 227 34.75 7.14 8.76
CA ILE A 227 34.44 8.36 9.54
C ILE A 227 33.70 8.01 10.84
N GLN A 228 32.59 7.26 10.73
CA GLN A 228 31.69 6.92 11.86
C GLN A 228 32.00 5.56 12.49
N HIS A 229 32.78 4.73 11.85
CA HIS A 229 33.12 3.36 12.28
C HIS A 229 31.93 2.39 12.34
N ASN A 230 30.85 2.72 11.64
CA ASN A 230 29.73 1.80 11.41
C ASN A 230 29.37 1.72 9.94
N ARG A 231 28.62 0.71 9.55
CA ARG A 231 28.21 0.42 8.18
C ARG A 231 26.68 0.31 8.10
N ASN A 232 26.13 0.56 6.93
CA ASN A 232 24.74 0.22 6.66
C ASN A 232 24.65 -1.25 6.21
N PRO A 233 24.08 -2.15 7.03
CA PRO A 233 24.01 -3.56 6.70
C PRO A 233 23.13 -3.85 5.48
N PHE A 234 22.21 -2.96 5.15
CA PHE A 234 21.32 -3.13 4.01
C PHE A 234 21.94 -2.63 2.69
N ILE A 235 23.11 -2.01 2.76
CA ILE A 235 23.99 -1.78 1.62
C ILE A 235 24.95 -2.96 1.48
N ASP A 236 25.57 -3.44 2.55
CA ASP A 236 26.50 -4.58 2.50
C ASP A 236 25.80 -5.89 2.09
N TYR A 237 24.68 -6.18 2.72
CA TYR A 237 23.86 -7.39 2.50
C TYR A 237 22.38 -6.99 2.28
N PRO A 238 22.03 -6.48 1.11
CA PRO A 238 20.68 -5.98 0.83
C PRO A 238 19.58 -7.04 1.03
N GLU A 239 19.93 -8.31 0.86
CA GLU A 239 19.01 -9.42 1.09
C GLU A 239 18.53 -9.55 2.54
N LEU A 240 19.23 -8.98 3.53
CA LEU A 240 18.79 -8.95 4.93
C LEU A 240 17.42 -8.29 5.11
N VAL A 241 17.06 -7.36 4.22
CA VAL A 241 15.72 -6.74 4.21
C VAL A 241 14.62 -7.79 4.08
N GLU A 242 14.86 -8.83 3.26
CA GLU A 242 13.88 -9.90 3.05
C GLU A 242 13.69 -10.79 4.28
N TYR A 243 14.73 -11.00 5.08
CA TYR A 243 14.64 -11.78 6.32
C TYR A 243 13.93 -11.02 7.45
N ILE A 244 13.93 -9.69 7.39
CA ILE A 244 13.36 -8.84 8.44
C ILE A 244 11.91 -8.43 8.09
N TRP A 245 11.66 -7.97 6.86
CA TRP A 245 10.38 -7.37 6.45
C TRP A 245 9.79 -7.98 5.18
N GLY A 246 10.52 -8.82 4.48
CA GLY A 246 10.12 -9.33 3.16
C GLY A 246 9.79 -10.81 3.15
N ASN A 247 10.15 -11.47 2.05
CA ASN A 247 9.71 -12.84 1.74
C ASN A 247 10.43 -13.95 2.50
N LYS A 248 11.53 -13.61 3.20
CA LYS A 248 12.34 -14.57 3.97
C LYS A 248 12.09 -14.48 5.49
N VAL A 249 11.07 -13.73 5.92
CA VAL A 249 10.69 -13.66 7.33
C VAL A 249 10.45 -15.06 7.89
N GLY A 250 11.11 -15.36 9.01
CA GLY A 250 11.07 -16.68 9.64
C GLY A 250 12.08 -17.70 9.10
N GLN A 251 12.82 -17.38 8.04
CA GLN A 251 13.97 -18.18 7.61
C GLN A 251 15.22 -17.82 8.40
N THR A 252 16.15 -18.76 8.50
CA THR A 252 17.43 -18.56 9.19
C THR A 252 18.40 -17.78 8.31
N VAL A 253 18.99 -16.71 8.84
CA VAL A 253 20.06 -15.98 8.14
C VAL A 253 21.32 -16.84 8.07
N ASP A 254 21.94 -16.88 6.92
CA ASP A 254 23.24 -17.50 6.66
C ASP A 254 24.09 -16.52 5.82
N LEU A 255 24.87 -15.68 6.50
CA LEU A 255 25.74 -14.71 5.83
C LEU A 255 26.89 -15.38 5.08
N SER A 256 27.26 -16.62 5.45
CA SER A 256 28.33 -17.34 4.73
C SER A 256 27.93 -17.72 3.30
N SER A 257 26.62 -17.77 3.04
CA SER A 257 26.05 -17.99 1.70
C SER A 257 25.87 -16.70 0.89
N MET A 258 26.10 -15.53 1.48
CA MET A 258 25.94 -14.22 0.86
C MET A 258 27.31 -13.59 0.60
N THR A 259 27.44 -12.90 -0.53
CA THR A 259 28.61 -12.07 -0.83
C THR A 259 28.26 -10.62 -0.60
N PRO A 260 29.07 -9.84 0.17
CA PRO A 260 28.82 -8.41 0.33
C PRO A 260 28.86 -7.67 -1.02
N THR A 261 28.08 -6.59 -1.14
CA THR A 261 28.03 -5.80 -2.38
C THR A 261 29.39 -5.22 -2.76
N CYS A 262 30.20 -4.78 -1.80
CA CYS A 262 31.56 -4.26 -2.02
C CYS A 262 32.55 -5.35 -2.49
N GLU A 263 32.19 -6.61 -2.41
CA GLU A 263 32.98 -7.76 -2.89
C GLU A 263 32.39 -8.38 -4.17
N GLY A 264 31.47 -7.65 -4.82
CA GLY A 264 30.82 -8.08 -6.06
C GLY A 264 29.56 -8.89 -5.85
N GLY A 265 29.08 -8.99 -4.61
CA GLY A 265 27.77 -9.52 -4.30
C GLY A 265 26.66 -8.54 -4.70
N GLY A 266 25.43 -8.99 -4.61
CA GLY A 266 24.26 -8.19 -4.86
C GLY A 266 23.00 -8.97 -4.53
N TYR A 267 21.93 -8.26 -4.32
CA TYR A 267 20.61 -8.85 -4.23
C TYR A 267 19.97 -8.82 -5.62
N ASP A 268 19.67 -10.00 -6.15
CA ASP A 268 18.90 -10.11 -7.39
C ASP A 268 17.41 -10.21 -7.06
N PRO A 269 16.64 -9.14 -7.28
CA PRO A 269 15.20 -9.16 -7.03
C PRO A 269 14.43 -10.11 -7.97
N SER A 270 15.08 -10.68 -9.01
CA SER A 270 14.47 -11.71 -9.85
C SER A 270 14.18 -13.00 -9.10
N HIS A 271 14.86 -13.24 -7.97
CA HIS A 271 14.57 -14.35 -7.06
C HIS A 271 13.37 -14.10 -6.14
N VAL A 272 12.75 -12.92 -6.19
CA VAL A 272 11.49 -12.67 -5.50
C VAL A 272 10.40 -13.46 -6.21
N THR A 273 9.83 -14.43 -5.50
CA THR A 273 8.68 -15.18 -6.04
C THR A 273 7.56 -14.19 -6.36
N LYS A 274 7.16 -14.17 -7.62
CA LYS A 274 6.02 -13.38 -8.09
C LYS A 274 4.96 -14.33 -8.61
N TYR A 275 3.72 -13.95 -8.40
CA TYR A 275 2.57 -14.67 -8.91
C TYR A 275 1.82 -13.80 -9.91
N GLY A 276 1.27 -14.45 -10.93
CA GLY A 276 0.41 -13.82 -11.91
C GLY A 276 -0.99 -13.60 -11.35
N VAL A 277 -1.47 -12.35 -11.40
CA VAL A 277 -2.87 -12.02 -11.15
C VAL A 277 -3.50 -11.68 -12.48
N THR A 278 -4.31 -12.59 -12.98
CA THR A 278 -4.96 -12.47 -14.29
C THR A 278 -6.36 -11.88 -14.13
N TRP A 279 -6.66 -10.84 -14.89
CA TRP A 279 -7.96 -10.21 -14.94
C TRP A 279 -8.74 -10.71 -16.14
N SER A 280 -9.89 -11.31 -15.92
CA SER A 280 -10.74 -11.89 -16.94
C SER A 280 -12.11 -11.22 -16.99
N VAL A 281 -12.54 -10.83 -18.18
CA VAL A 281 -13.87 -10.25 -18.44
C VAL A 281 -14.49 -11.01 -19.59
N CYS A 282 -15.67 -11.58 -19.39
CA CYS A 282 -16.39 -12.36 -20.41
C CYS A 282 -15.53 -13.47 -21.05
N GLY A 283 -14.72 -14.15 -20.26
CA GLY A 283 -13.80 -15.19 -20.73
C GLY A 283 -12.56 -14.69 -21.48
N VAL A 284 -12.39 -13.35 -21.61
CA VAL A 284 -11.22 -12.75 -22.25
C VAL A 284 -10.27 -12.22 -21.19
N VAL A 285 -9.00 -12.64 -21.27
CA VAL A 285 -7.95 -12.08 -20.42
C VAL A 285 -7.64 -10.65 -20.84
N LEU A 286 -7.85 -9.69 -19.93
CA LEU A 286 -7.49 -8.28 -20.18
C LEU A 286 -5.97 -8.12 -20.12
N TYR A 287 -5.36 -8.55 -19.02
CA TYR A 287 -3.92 -8.58 -18.78
C TYR A 287 -3.62 -9.42 -17.54
N THR A 288 -2.35 -9.66 -17.30
CA THR A 288 -1.86 -10.31 -16.07
C THR A 288 -0.86 -9.39 -15.40
N ASP A 289 -1.13 -9.04 -14.15
CA ASP A 289 -0.19 -8.35 -13.27
C ASP A 289 0.79 -9.34 -12.67
N SER A 290 2.00 -8.86 -12.36
CA SER A 290 2.99 -9.64 -11.62
C SER A 290 3.10 -9.10 -10.21
N VAL A 291 2.58 -9.84 -9.24
CA VAL A 291 2.50 -9.44 -7.82
C VAL A 291 3.47 -10.27 -6.98
N ILE A 292 4.22 -9.60 -6.12
CA ILE A 292 5.17 -10.26 -5.23
C ILE A 292 4.40 -11.14 -4.22
N ALA A 293 4.91 -12.35 -3.99
CA ALA A 293 4.34 -13.30 -3.05
C ALA A 293 4.10 -12.67 -1.66
N GLY A 294 2.92 -12.88 -1.12
CA GLY A 294 2.51 -12.33 0.18
C GLY A 294 2.08 -10.86 0.17
N ARG A 295 2.05 -10.19 -1.00
CA ARG A 295 1.55 -8.82 -1.11
C ARG A 295 0.07 -8.75 -1.44
N ALA A 296 -0.59 -7.73 -0.92
CA ALA A 296 -1.94 -7.37 -1.32
C ALA A 296 -1.93 -6.66 -2.68
N LEU A 297 -3.05 -6.70 -3.38
CA LEU A 297 -3.27 -5.89 -4.56
C LEU A 297 -3.32 -4.41 -4.19
N THR A 298 -2.78 -3.56 -5.05
CA THR A 298 -2.76 -2.09 -4.84
C THR A 298 -3.86 -1.37 -5.59
N ALA A 299 -4.33 -1.94 -6.70
CA ALA A 299 -5.39 -1.37 -7.52
C ALA A 299 -6.18 -2.48 -8.23
N PHE A 300 -7.41 -2.15 -8.60
CA PHE A 300 -8.19 -2.91 -9.57
C PHE A 300 -8.14 -2.23 -10.93
N PRO A 301 -8.32 -2.98 -12.05
CA PRO A 301 -8.56 -2.36 -13.35
C PRO A 301 -9.82 -1.50 -13.30
N ALA A 302 -9.92 -0.57 -14.25
CA ALA A 302 -11.17 0.17 -14.45
C ALA A 302 -12.34 -0.82 -14.59
N ALA A 303 -13.45 -0.51 -13.94
CA ALA A 303 -14.65 -1.35 -14.01
C ALA A 303 -15.00 -1.59 -15.50
N PRO A 304 -15.24 -2.85 -15.90
CA PRO A 304 -15.67 -3.13 -17.27
C PRO A 304 -16.97 -2.37 -17.56
N VAL A 305 -17.01 -1.70 -18.71
CA VAL A 305 -18.21 -0.97 -19.11
C VAL A 305 -19.28 -2.00 -19.48
N SER A 306 -20.44 -1.94 -18.81
CA SER A 306 -21.63 -2.66 -19.27
C SER A 306 -21.98 -2.19 -20.68
N CYS A 307 -22.39 -3.09 -21.56
CA CYS A 307 -22.92 -2.69 -22.86
C CYS A 307 -24.15 -1.81 -22.66
N SER A 308 -24.21 -0.66 -23.33
CA SER A 308 -25.27 0.35 -23.15
C SER A 308 -26.69 -0.13 -23.53
N GLU A 309 -26.82 -1.33 -24.09
CA GLU A 309 -28.09 -1.92 -24.53
C GLU A 309 -28.60 -3.02 -23.60
N THR A 310 -27.90 -3.30 -22.49
CA THR A 310 -28.28 -4.33 -21.54
C THR A 310 -28.38 -3.79 -20.13
N SER A 311 -29.26 -4.39 -19.35
CA SER A 311 -29.43 -4.12 -17.91
C SER A 311 -28.33 -4.74 -17.03
N ASP A 312 -27.24 -5.22 -17.64
CA ASP A 312 -26.17 -5.88 -16.93
C ASP A 312 -25.34 -4.87 -16.14
N THR A 313 -25.18 -5.13 -14.85
CA THR A 313 -24.44 -4.25 -13.93
C THR A 313 -23.18 -4.96 -13.44
N PHE A 314 -22.02 -4.33 -13.61
CA PHE A 314 -20.78 -4.84 -13.01
C PHE A 314 -20.84 -4.79 -11.49
N MET A 315 -20.60 -5.94 -10.84
CA MET A 315 -20.76 -6.12 -9.40
C MET A 315 -19.44 -6.16 -8.62
N GLY A 316 -18.34 -6.48 -9.30
CA GLY A 316 -17.03 -6.69 -8.68
C GLY A 316 -16.31 -7.89 -9.29
N TRP A 317 -15.32 -8.38 -8.60
CA TRP A 317 -14.46 -9.48 -9.04
C TRP A 317 -14.63 -10.71 -8.15
N THR A 318 -14.41 -11.90 -8.70
CA THR A 318 -14.39 -13.17 -7.95
C THR A 318 -13.22 -14.04 -8.39
N THR A 319 -12.75 -14.93 -7.54
CA THR A 319 -11.71 -15.91 -7.89
C THR A 319 -12.26 -17.22 -8.46
N ALA A 320 -13.57 -17.45 -8.36
CA ALA A 320 -14.21 -18.63 -8.91
C ALA A 320 -14.97 -18.26 -10.19
N PRO A 321 -14.71 -18.91 -11.34
CA PRO A 321 -15.51 -18.69 -12.55
C PRO A 321 -16.96 -19.12 -12.30
N ILE A 322 -17.89 -18.42 -12.93
CA ILE A 322 -19.31 -18.75 -12.86
C ILE A 322 -19.69 -19.47 -14.15
N GLU A 323 -19.91 -20.79 -14.06
CA GLU A 323 -20.36 -21.58 -15.21
C GLU A 323 -21.84 -21.28 -15.51
N GLY A 324 -22.08 -20.54 -16.59
CA GLY A 324 -23.41 -20.08 -16.96
C GLY A 324 -23.93 -18.97 -16.06
N THR A 325 -25.17 -19.04 -15.62
CA THR A 325 -25.80 -18.10 -14.70
C THR A 325 -26.10 -18.77 -13.36
N THR A 326 -26.01 -18.02 -12.26
CA THR A 326 -26.42 -18.45 -10.93
C THR A 326 -27.30 -17.39 -10.29
N ASP A 327 -28.29 -17.80 -9.53
CA ASP A 327 -29.13 -16.95 -8.68
C ASP A 327 -28.50 -16.71 -7.29
N GLN A 328 -27.39 -17.41 -6.99
CA GLN A 328 -26.63 -17.19 -5.76
C GLN A 328 -25.59 -16.10 -5.96
N ALA A 329 -25.59 -15.10 -5.09
CA ALA A 329 -24.59 -14.04 -5.11
C ALA A 329 -23.19 -14.64 -4.86
N PRO A 330 -22.24 -14.47 -5.79
CA PRO A 330 -20.87 -14.95 -5.60
C PRO A 330 -20.14 -14.12 -4.55
N VAL A 331 -19.06 -14.66 -4.00
CA VAL A 331 -18.12 -13.87 -3.19
C VAL A 331 -17.49 -12.82 -4.09
N LEU A 332 -17.65 -11.54 -3.74
CA LEU A 332 -17.20 -10.41 -4.54
C LEU A 332 -16.11 -9.63 -3.83
N TYR A 333 -15.04 -9.36 -4.56
CA TYR A 333 -14.01 -8.40 -4.19
C TYR A 333 -14.33 -7.06 -4.87
N LYS A 334 -14.57 -6.01 -4.07
CA LYS A 334 -14.94 -4.67 -4.54
C LYS A 334 -13.83 -3.65 -4.37
N ALA A 335 -12.85 -3.96 -3.52
CA ALA A 335 -11.64 -3.18 -3.30
C ALA A 335 -10.41 -4.10 -3.30
N PRO A 336 -9.21 -3.60 -3.63
CA PRO A 336 -7.98 -4.39 -3.55
C PRO A 336 -7.74 -5.02 -2.17
N SER A 337 -8.15 -4.35 -1.10
CA SER A 337 -8.06 -4.83 0.29
C SER A 337 -8.94 -6.06 0.59
N ASP A 338 -9.93 -6.33 -0.23
CA ASP A 338 -10.84 -7.47 -0.04
C ASP A 338 -10.17 -8.78 -0.50
N VAL A 339 -9.18 -8.68 -1.41
CA VAL A 339 -8.45 -9.82 -1.95
C VAL A 339 -7.38 -10.23 -0.94
N PRO A 340 -7.30 -11.51 -0.56
CA PRO A 340 -6.22 -12.00 0.28
C PRO A 340 -4.85 -11.71 -0.35
N ALA A 341 -3.81 -11.60 0.48
CA ALA A 341 -2.44 -11.46 -0.01
C ALA A 341 -2.10 -12.58 -1.01
N VAL A 342 -1.51 -12.20 -2.14
CA VAL A 342 -1.28 -13.11 -3.28
C VAL A 342 -0.22 -14.14 -2.91
N SER A 343 -0.62 -15.41 -2.80
CA SER A 343 0.25 -16.54 -2.41
C SER A 343 0.42 -17.59 -3.50
N ALA A 344 -0.28 -17.46 -4.62
CA ALA A 344 -0.20 -18.28 -5.81
C ALA A 344 -0.71 -17.50 -7.02
N ASP A 345 -0.48 -18.02 -8.23
CA ASP A 345 -1.15 -17.50 -9.43
C ASP A 345 -2.66 -17.58 -9.24
N MET A 346 -3.36 -16.50 -9.61
CA MET A 346 -4.81 -16.42 -9.47
C MET A 346 -5.44 -15.70 -10.65
N THR A 347 -6.71 -16.02 -10.92
CA THR A 347 -7.53 -15.30 -11.88
C THR A 347 -8.68 -14.63 -11.15
N LEU A 348 -8.92 -13.38 -11.46
CA LEU A 348 -10.06 -12.60 -11.02
C LEU A 348 -11.01 -12.40 -12.20
N TYR A 349 -12.22 -12.89 -12.06
CA TYR A 349 -13.28 -12.84 -13.06
C TYR A 349 -14.22 -11.68 -12.74
N ALA A 350 -14.51 -10.84 -13.72
CA ALA A 350 -15.54 -9.82 -13.59
C ALA A 350 -16.91 -10.48 -13.44
N VAL A 351 -17.70 -10.03 -12.50
CA VAL A 351 -19.06 -10.52 -12.26
C VAL A 351 -20.07 -9.46 -12.66
N PHE A 352 -21.06 -9.89 -13.41
CA PHE A 352 -22.19 -9.07 -13.84
C PHE A 352 -23.48 -9.65 -13.24
N ALA A 353 -24.35 -8.75 -12.79
CA ALA A 353 -25.71 -9.08 -12.39
C ALA A 353 -26.66 -8.76 -13.55
N HIS A 354 -27.56 -9.69 -13.82
CA HIS A 354 -28.59 -9.61 -14.87
C HIS A 354 -29.95 -9.51 -14.23
N GLY A 355 -30.75 -8.51 -14.62
CA GLY A 355 -32.17 -8.41 -14.22
C GLY A 355 -33.05 -9.31 -15.09
N GLU A 356 -34.19 -9.75 -14.55
CA GLU A 356 -35.19 -10.47 -15.35
C GLU A 356 -35.64 -9.63 -16.56
N GLN A 357 -35.55 -10.21 -17.75
CA GLN A 357 -36.08 -9.68 -19.02
C GLN A 357 -35.72 -8.20 -19.32
N GLY A 358 -34.48 -7.80 -19.13
CA GLY A 358 -34.02 -6.45 -19.49
C GLY A 358 -34.46 -5.34 -18.54
N GLY A 359 -34.91 -5.68 -17.35
CA GLY A 359 -35.19 -4.71 -16.27
C GLY A 359 -33.90 -4.11 -15.70
N VAL A 360 -33.92 -2.82 -15.39
CA VAL A 360 -32.84 -2.15 -14.63
C VAL A 360 -32.77 -2.80 -13.26
N ILE A 361 -31.57 -3.30 -12.87
CA ILE A 361 -31.33 -3.77 -11.51
C ILE A 361 -31.47 -2.57 -10.59
N THR A 362 -32.56 -2.49 -9.87
CA THR A 362 -32.76 -1.42 -8.88
C THR A 362 -32.17 -1.90 -7.57
N PRO A 363 -31.13 -1.26 -7.03
CA PRO A 363 -30.68 -1.54 -5.68
C PRO A 363 -31.85 -1.34 -4.71
N MET A 364 -32.14 -2.37 -3.89
CA MET A 364 -33.10 -2.24 -2.81
C MET A 364 -32.35 -1.84 -1.55
N VAL A 365 -32.67 -0.66 -1.04
CA VAL A 365 -32.10 -0.13 0.20
C VAL A 365 -33.18 -0.13 1.25
N TYR A 366 -32.98 -0.89 2.31
CA TYR A 366 -33.86 -0.90 3.47
C TYR A 366 -33.20 -0.07 4.57
N THR A 367 -33.82 1.06 4.90
CA THR A 367 -33.31 1.97 5.94
C THR A 367 -34.17 1.87 7.17
N TYR A 368 -33.57 1.85 8.35
CA TYR A 368 -34.19 2.09 9.62
C TYR A 368 -33.53 3.29 10.30
N ASP A 369 -34.27 4.33 10.55
CA ASP A 369 -33.90 5.51 11.33
C ASP A 369 -35.16 6.19 11.89
N ALA A 370 -35.04 7.43 12.39
CA ALA A 370 -36.19 8.15 12.98
C ALA A 370 -37.33 8.41 11.99
N ASP A 371 -37.00 8.51 10.68
CA ASP A 371 -37.94 8.86 9.61
C ASP A 371 -38.41 7.63 8.81
N HIS A 372 -37.70 6.49 8.91
CA HIS A 372 -37.92 5.29 8.11
C HIS A 372 -38.10 4.06 9.02
N THR A 373 -39.31 3.83 9.52
CA THR A 373 -39.63 2.71 10.43
C THR A 373 -40.57 1.69 9.82
N GLU A 374 -41.16 1.98 8.65
CA GLU A 374 -42.19 1.14 8.04
C GLU A 374 -41.64 -0.25 7.66
N GLY A 375 -42.38 -1.28 8.03
CA GLY A 375 -42.03 -2.68 7.78
C GLY A 375 -40.97 -3.25 8.74
N TRP A 376 -40.38 -2.44 9.63
CA TRP A 376 -39.45 -2.90 10.65
C TRP A 376 -40.16 -3.17 11.99
N THR A 377 -39.60 -4.15 12.71
CA THR A 377 -40.02 -4.39 14.10
C THR A 377 -38.87 -4.04 15.03
N ASN A 378 -39.14 -3.14 16.01
CA ASN A 378 -38.13 -2.70 16.96
C ASN A 378 -38.64 -2.86 18.40
N THR A 379 -37.90 -3.65 19.20
CA THR A 379 -38.16 -3.81 20.63
C THR A 379 -37.17 -3.04 21.51
N ALA A 380 -36.22 -2.34 20.92
CA ALA A 380 -35.25 -1.50 21.63
C ALA A 380 -35.94 -0.34 22.36
N SER A 381 -35.34 0.11 23.44
CA SER A 381 -35.83 1.23 24.23
C SER A 381 -35.19 2.54 23.77
N MET A 382 -35.94 3.61 23.69
CA MET A 382 -35.38 4.94 23.43
C MET A 382 -34.56 5.42 24.62
N SER A 383 -33.37 5.94 24.35
CA SER A 383 -32.49 6.57 25.32
C SER A 383 -31.90 7.85 24.75
N GLY A 384 -32.58 8.97 25.00
CA GLY A 384 -32.20 10.24 24.37
C GLY A 384 -32.47 10.23 22.86
N SER A 385 -31.43 10.40 22.04
CA SER A 385 -31.52 10.49 20.58
C SER A 385 -31.21 9.18 19.85
N TYR A 386 -31.12 8.05 20.53
CA TYR A 386 -30.83 6.74 19.94
C TYR A 386 -31.65 5.63 20.59
N TRP A 387 -31.82 4.51 19.89
CA TRP A 387 -32.40 3.29 20.44
C TRP A 387 -31.31 2.44 21.11
N LEU A 388 -31.70 1.78 22.22
CA LEU A 388 -30.82 0.92 22.99
C LEU A 388 -31.19 -0.54 22.79
N LEU A 389 -30.30 -1.31 22.18
CA LEU A 389 -30.30 -2.77 22.15
C LEU A 389 -29.51 -3.29 23.35
N ASP A 390 -30.18 -4.06 24.20
CA ASP A 390 -29.60 -4.85 25.27
C ASP A 390 -30.18 -6.27 25.22
N LYS A 391 -29.83 -7.13 26.16
CA LYS A 391 -30.22 -8.54 26.15
C LYS A 391 -31.74 -8.70 26.06
N GLY A 392 -32.16 -9.43 25.03
CA GLY A 392 -33.58 -9.72 24.75
C GLY A 392 -34.29 -8.62 23.97
N LYS A 393 -33.55 -7.62 23.46
CA LYS A 393 -34.08 -6.59 22.56
C LYS A 393 -33.54 -6.84 21.15
N GLU A 394 -34.38 -6.58 20.16
CA GLU A 394 -34.08 -6.83 18.76
C GLU A 394 -34.65 -5.73 17.86
N LEU A 395 -33.91 -5.48 16.76
CA LEU A 395 -34.40 -4.78 15.58
C LEU A 395 -34.49 -5.79 14.44
N THR A 396 -35.66 -5.89 13.80
CA THR A 396 -35.89 -6.85 12.71
C THR A 396 -36.33 -6.13 11.46
N SER A 397 -35.68 -6.40 10.34
CA SER A 397 -35.98 -5.83 9.02
C SER A 397 -37.26 -6.45 8.41
N PRO A 398 -37.81 -5.84 7.36
CA PRO A 398 -38.67 -6.56 6.43
C PRO A 398 -37.98 -7.80 5.86
N GLU A 399 -38.71 -8.70 5.23
CA GLU A 399 -38.11 -9.81 4.47
C GLU A 399 -37.30 -9.28 3.30
N ILE A 400 -36.05 -9.74 3.19
CA ILE A 400 -35.14 -9.39 2.11
C ILE A 400 -34.71 -10.64 1.33
N GLU A 401 -34.34 -10.44 0.08
CA GLU A 401 -33.70 -11.48 -0.74
C GLU A 401 -32.23 -11.60 -0.33
N LEU A 402 -31.87 -12.71 0.31
CA LEU A 402 -30.54 -12.92 0.87
C LEU A 402 -29.46 -13.11 -0.20
N ALA A 403 -29.81 -13.66 -1.35
CA ALA A 403 -28.89 -13.81 -2.47
C ALA A 403 -28.36 -12.47 -2.97
N GLY A 404 -29.16 -11.41 -2.82
CA GLY A 404 -28.80 -10.04 -3.22
C GLY A 404 -28.20 -9.18 -2.11
N LEU A 405 -28.06 -9.70 -0.88
CA LEU A 405 -27.52 -8.93 0.24
C LEU A 405 -26.03 -8.60 -0.01
N SER A 406 -25.70 -7.33 -0.13
CA SER A 406 -24.34 -6.85 -0.42
C SER A 406 -23.63 -6.27 0.80
N SER A 407 -24.30 -5.42 1.58
CA SER A 407 -23.74 -4.81 2.78
C SER A 407 -24.78 -4.38 3.80
N ILE A 408 -24.31 -4.21 5.02
CA ILE A 408 -25.09 -3.63 6.13
C ILE A 408 -24.28 -2.49 6.72
N GLU A 409 -24.87 -1.30 6.74
CA GLU A 409 -24.28 -0.13 7.36
C GLU A 409 -25.04 0.20 8.64
N VAL A 410 -24.32 0.51 9.71
CA VAL A 410 -24.94 0.84 11.00
C VAL A 410 -24.25 2.05 11.62
N ASN A 411 -25.02 2.96 12.19
CA ASN A 411 -24.50 4.04 13.01
C ASN A 411 -24.74 3.70 14.48
N ILE A 412 -23.69 3.26 15.18
CA ILE A 412 -23.78 2.67 16.52
C ILE A 412 -22.72 3.20 17.48
N ARG A 413 -22.98 3.01 18.78
CA ARG A 413 -22.07 3.28 19.89
C ARG A 413 -22.19 2.20 20.96
N THR A 414 -21.21 2.09 21.85
CA THR A 414 -21.38 1.27 23.05
C THR A 414 -22.19 2.02 24.14
N TYR A 415 -22.85 1.29 25.02
CA TYR A 415 -23.63 1.81 26.14
C TYR A 415 -23.22 1.13 27.46
N GLY A 416 -23.42 1.81 28.60
CA GLY A 416 -23.22 1.22 29.92
C GLY A 416 -21.78 1.06 30.37
N GLY A 417 -20.83 1.83 29.81
CA GLY A 417 -19.42 1.82 30.25
C GLY A 417 -18.55 0.72 29.64
N THR A 418 -19.07 -0.05 28.69
CA THR A 418 -18.32 -1.02 27.90
C THR A 418 -17.46 -0.30 26.85
N GLN A 419 -16.23 -0.79 26.61
CA GLN A 419 -15.35 -0.23 25.59
C GLN A 419 -15.65 -0.77 24.18
N TYR A 420 -16.22 -1.95 24.08
CA TYR A 420 -16.66 -2.57 22.83
C TYR A 420 -17.94 -3.39 23.07
N CYS A 421 -18.75 -3.52 22.03
CA CYS A 421 -19.96 -4.37 22.02
C CYS A 421 -20.10 -5.02 20.66
N ASN A 422 -20.65 -6.24 20.63
CA ASN A 422 -20.98 -6.97 19.42
C ASN A 422 -22.44 -6.76 19.06
N LEU A 423 -22.71 -6.34 17.82
CA LEU A 423 -24.01 -6.38 17.20
C LEU A 423 -24.07 -7.62 16.30
N ASP A 424 -24.81 -8.62 16.75
CA ASP A 424 -25.02 -9.85 16.00
C ASP A 424 -26.16 -9.66 14.99
N VAL A 425 -25.94 -10.12 13.75
CA VAL A 425 -26.93 -10.09 12.68
C VAL A 425 -27.26 -11.51 12.26
N LYS A 426 -28.54 -11.84 12.29
CA LYS A 426 -29.05 -13.16 11.89
C LYS A 426 -30.00 -13.04 10.71
N ALA A 427 -29.91 -13.98 9.78
CA ALA A 427 -30.93 -14.23 8.77
C ALA A 427 -31.75 -15.47 9.21
N GLY A 428 -32.97 -15.24 9.67
CA GLY A 428 -33.73 -16.28 10.36
C GLY A 428 -33.01 -16.74 11.64
N GLN A 429 -32.60 -18.01 11.71
CA GLN A 429 -31.85 -18.57 12.84
C GLN A 429 -30.32 -18.58 12.63
N THR A 430 -29.85 -18.26 11.43
CA THR A 430 -28.43 -18.32 11.07
C THR A 430 -27.75 -16.98 11.31
N GLN A 431 -26.70 -16.96 12.11
CA GLN A 431 -25.88 -15.76 12.27
C GLN A 431 -25.02 -15.56 11.03
N ILE A 432 -25.17 -14.41 10.39
CA ILE A 432 -24.46 -14.06 9.14
C ILE A 432 -23.36 -13.01 9.37
N ALA A 433 -23.46 -12.23 10.43
CA ALA A 433 -22.49 -11.19 10.74
C ALA A 433 -22.37 -10.94 12.25
N THR A 434 -21.23 -10.39 12.65
CA THR A 434 -21.04 -9.71 13.93
C THR A 434 -20.30 -8.40 13.65
N ILE A 435 -20.92 -7.27 13.99
CA ILE A 435 -20.33 -5.93 13.85
C ILE A 435 -19.85 -5.47 15.23
N VAL A 436 -18.57 -5.14 15.34
CA VAL A 436 -17.95 -4.77 16.61
C VAL A 436 -17.86 -3.26 16.74
N ALA A 437 -18.61 -2.67 17.68
CA ALA A 437 -18.47 -1.26 18.03
C ALA A 437 -17.33 -1.07 19.02
N ILE A 438 -16.34 -0.26 18.68
CA ILE A 438 -15.10 -0.05 19.47
C ILE A 438 -14.89 1.40 19.93
N ASN A 439 -15.72 2.34 19.52
CA ASN A 439 -15.51 3.77 19.79
C ASN A 439 -16.19 4.28 21.09
N GLY A 440 -16.48 3.39 22.02
CA GLY A 440 -17.05 3.75 23.30
C GLY A 440 -18.39 4.50 23.15
N LYS A 441 -18.55 5.64 23.82
CA LYS A 441 -19.81 6.40 23.85
C LYS A 441 -20.05 7.30 22.63
N THR A 442 -19.21 7.25 21.60
CA THR A 442 -19.36 8.04 20.38
C THR A 442 -20.09 7.24 19.31
N LEU A 443 -21.16 7.80 18.73
CA LEU A 443 -21.81 7.23 17.55
C LEU A 443 -20.83 7.24 16.38
N SER A 444 -20.67 6.10 15.72
CA SER A 444 -19.77 5.92 14.60
C SER A 444 -20.39 4.99 13.56
N ASP A 445 -20.04 5.22 12.30
CA ASP A 445 -20.51 4.38 11.20
C ASP A 445 -19.60 3.14 11.09
N TYR A 446 -20.26 1.99 10.90
CA TYR A 446 -19.62 0.70 10.63
C TYR A 446 -20.30 0.07 9.43
N THR A 447 -19.52 -0.57 8.59
CA THR A 447 -20.02 -1.30 7.42
C THR A 447 -19.57 -2.76 7.50
N TRP A 448 -20.52 -3.66 7.39
CA TRP A 448 -20.25 -5.08 7.10
C TRP A 448 -20.56 -5.34 5.64
N THR A 449 -19.64 -6.00 4.95
CA THR A 449 -19.82 -6.42 3.55
C THR A 449 -20.01 -7.92 3.52
N ASN A 450 -21.02 -8.38 2.79
CA ASN A 450 -21.26 -9.81 2.63
C ASN A 450 -20.18 -10.46 1.78
N THR A 451 -19.52 -11.45 2.35
CA THR A 451 -18.46 -12.25 1.69
C THR A 451 -18.85 -13.74 1.61
N GLN A 452 -20.11 -14.07 1.97
CA GLN A 452 -20.61 -15.45 1.97
C GLN A 452 -21.78 -15.57 1.00
N PRO A 453 -21.90 -16.70 0.28
CA PRO A 453 -23.07 -16.97 -0.52
C PRO A 453 -24.28 -17.19 0.42
N LEU A 454 -25.26 -16.32 0.31
CA LEU A 454 -26.53 -16.44 1.01
C LEU A 454 -27.64 -16.73 -0.01
N SER A 455 -28.70 -17.45 0.41
CA SER A 455 -29.81 -17.78 -0.46
C SER A 455 -31.15 -17.77 0.28
N GLY A 456 -32.24 -17.63 -0.47
CA GLY A 456 -33.59 -17.58 0.05
C GLY A 456 -33.98 -16.20 0.58
N ARG A 457 -35.15 -16.13 1.22
CA ARG A 457 -35.71 -14.90 1.80
C ARG A 457 -35.82 -15.02 3.31
N ALA A 458 -35.38 -14.02 4.02
CA ALA A 458 -35.57 -13.91 5.47
C ALA A 458 -35.44 -12.45 5.93
N PRO A 459 -36.09 -12.08 7.07
CA PRO A 459 -35.75 -10.84 7.74
C PRO A 459 -34.36 -10.95 8.38
N LEU A 460 -33.66 -9.83 8.48
CA LEU A 460 -32.44 -9.70 9.28
C LEU A 460 -32.80 -9.22 10.70
N THR A 461 -32.31 -9.95 11.69
CA THR A 461 -32.50 -9.59 13.11
C THR A 461 -31.16 -9.14 13.69
N PHE A 462 -31.15 -7.94 14.26
CA PHE A 462 -30.04 -7.28 14.92
C PHE A 462 -30.24 -7.39 16.43
N SER A 463 -29.27 -7.96 17.14
CA SER A 463 -29.36 -8.20 18.57
C SER A 463 -27.98 -8.14 19.24
N THR A 464 -27.98 -8.10 20.58
CA THR A 464 -26.76 -8.20 21.37
C THR A 464 -27.04 -9.02 22.64
N ASN A 465 -26.01 -9.65 23.19
CA ASN A 465 -26.09 -10.45 24.40
C ASN A 465 -25.74 -9.68 25.69
N TYR A 466 -25.51 -8.36 25.61
CA TYR A 466 -25.17 -7.54 26.76
C TYR A 466 -26.35 -7.30 27.66
N ASN A 467 -26.12 -7.31 29.00
CA ASN A 467 -27.15 -7.18 30.01
C ASN A 467 -27.88 -5.82 29.94
N THR A 468 -29.09 -5.75 30.52
CA THR A 468 -29.87 -4.52 30.64
C THR A 468 -29.03 -3.37 31.20
N GLY A 469 -29.05 -2.23 30.51
CA GLY A 469 -28.23 -1.06 30.84
C GLY A 469 -26.81 -1.10 30.29
N GLN A 470 -26.46 -2.16 29.55
CA GLN A 470 -25.26 -2.28 28.73
C GLN A 470 -25.70 -2.69 27.34
N GLY A 471 -24.89 -2.44 26.30
CA GLY A 471 -25.25 -2.86 24.96
C GLY A 471 -24.90 -1.85 23.90
N ILE A 472 -25.74 -1.75 22.89
CA ILE A 472 -25.51 -0.90 21.71
C ILE A 472 -26.62 0.15 21.61
N GLY A 473 -26.19 1.42 21.57
CA GLY A 473 -27.05 2.52 21.13
C GLY A 473 -26.90 2.68 19.61
N PHE A 474 -28.00 2.76 18.88
CA PHE A 474 -27.98 2.96 17.42
C PHE A 474 -28.96 4.06 16.99
N THR A 475 -28.65 4.69 15.85
CA THR A 475 -29.51 5.72 15.23
C THR A 475 -29.92 5.34 13.83
N ARG A 476 -29.15 4.49 13.14
CA ARG A 476 -29.42 4.12 11.75
C ARG A 476 -28.94 2.72 11.46
N VAL A 477 -29.73 1.99 10.68
CA VAL A 477 -29.34 0.74 10.01
C VAL A 477 -29.75 0.85 8.54
N VAL A 478 -28.83 0.51 7.63
CA VAL A 478 -29.09 0.45 6.20
C VAL A 478 -28.69 -0.93 5.70
N ILE A 479 -29.60 -1.63 5.05
CA ILE A 479 -29.35 -2.90 4.38
C ILE A 479 -29.34 -2.62 2.88
N ASN A 480 -28.21 -2.86 2.24
CA ASN A 480 -28.06 -2.77 0.80
C ASN A 480 -28.22 -4.16 0.20
N ALA A 481 -29.26 -4.34 -0.60
CA ALA A 481 -29.57 -5.59 -1.28
C ALA A 481 -29.90 -5.34 -2.75
N THR A 482 -29.98 -6.39 -3.52
CA THR A 482 -30.52 -6.38 -4.88
C THR A 482 -31.90 -7.07 -4.86
N GLY A 483 -32.82 -6.67 -5.72
CA GLY A 483 -34.17 -7.27 -5.76
C GLY A 483 -34.17 -8.75 -6.20
N SER A 484 -35.31 -9.42 -6.04
CA SER A 484 -35.52 -10.79 -6.54
C SER A 484 -35.44 -10.86 -8.07
N GLY A 485 -35.06 -12.03 -8.60
CA GLY A 485 -34.98 -12.25 -10.04
C GLY A 485 -33.65 -11.80 -10.67
N ILE A 486 -32.58 -11.64 -9.87
CA ILE A 486 -31.25 -11.35 -10.36
C ILE A 486 -30.48 -12.65 -10.49
N SER A 487 -29.84 -12.83 -11.65
CA SER A 487 -28.82 -13.84 -11.87
C SER A 487 -27.46 -13.20 -12.03
N TYR A 488 -26.43 -13.95 -11.71
CA TYR A 488 -25.02 -13.52 -11.81
C TYR A 488 -24.31 -14.39 -12.83
N SER A 489 -23.39 -13.79 -13.58
CA SER A 489 -22.49 -14.51 -14.49
C SER A 489 -21.17 -13.78 -14.62
N ASP A 490 -20.18 -14.44 -15.19
CA ASP A 490 -18.88 -13.83 -15.56
C ASP A 490 -18.87 -13.34 -17.03
N TYR A 491 -20.03 -13.27 -17.68
CA TYR A 491 -20.22 -12.77 -19.05
C TYR A 491 -21.41 -11.80 -19.12
N LEU A 492 -21.43 -10.97 -20.17
CA LEU A 492 -22.54 -10.08 -20.48
C LEU A 492 -23.54 -10.78 -21.41
N THR A 493 -24.84 -10.71 -21.10
CA THR A 493 -25.90 -11.48 -21.80
C THR A 493 -26.15 -11.02 -23.24
N SER A 494 -25.70 -9.85 -23.64
CA SER A 494 -25.93 -9.35 -25.01
C SER A 494 -24.97 -8.25 -25.47
N CYS A 495 -23.67 -8.40 -25.24
CA CYS A 495 -22.76 -7.78 -26.19
C CYS A 495 -22.89 -8.60 -27.48
N GLY A 496 -23.76 -8.19 -28.38
CA GLY A 496 -23.72 -8.71 -29.72
C GLY A 496 -22.28 -8.68 -30.20
N THR A 497 -21.86 -9.68 -30.92
CA THR A 497 -20.53 -9.92 -31.47
C THR A 497 -20.04 -8.81 -32.44
N THR A 498 -20.26 -7.56 -32.09
CA THR A 498 -19.80 -6.39 -32.84
C THR A 498 -18.64 -5.76 -32.12
N GLY A 499 -17.46 -6.36 -32.26
CA GLY A 499 -16.23 -5.67 -31.82
C GLY A 499 -15.04 -6.50 -31.41
N ILE A 500 -15.18 -7.79 -31.12
CA ILE A 500 -14.03 -8.68 -30.95
C ILE A 500 -14.24 -9.84 -31.93
N GLU A 501 -13.89 -9.62 -33.18
CA GLU A 501 -13.65 -10.73 -34.09
C GLU A 501 -12.45 -11.51 -33.48
N THR A 502 -12.72 -12.67 -32.91
CA THR A 502 -11.69 -13.67 -32.67
C THR A 502 -11.29 -14.21 -34.04
N ASN A 503 -10.35 -13.48 -34.67
CA ASN A 503 -9.71 -14.00 -35.87
C ASN A 503 -8.80 -15.15 -35.41
N PRO A 504 -9.04 -16.40 -35.84
CA PRO A 504 -8.30 -17.58 -35.39
C PRO A 504 -6.84 -17.64 -35.89
N THR A 505 -6.33 -16.56 -36.47
CA THR A 505 -4.94 -16.38 -36.80
C THR A 505 -4.38 -15.19 -36.00
N SER A 506 -4.09 -15.41 -34.71
CA SER A 506 -3.43 -14.40 -33.88
C SER A 506 -2.01 -14.15 -34.39
N VAL A 507 -1.83 -13.08 -35.15
CA VAL A 507 -0.50 -12.50 -35.35
C VAL A 507 -0.14 -11.88 -33.99
N PRO A 508 0.93 -12.35 -33.31
CA PRO A 508 1.25 -11.86 -31.99
C PRO A 508 1.56 -10.36 -32.03
N ALA A 509 0.86 -9.61 -31.19
CA ALA A 509 1.15 -8.19 -31.01
C ALA A 509 2.50 -8.02 -30.31
N ARG A 510 3.37 -7.19 -30.87
CA ARG A 510 4.67 -6.84 -30.27
C ARG A 510 4.67 -5.40 -29.82
N LYS A 511 5.10 -5.15 -28.58
CA LYS A 511 5.37 -3.80 -28.08
C LYS A 511 6.85 -3.47 -28.29
N TYR A 512 7.13 -2.29 -28.79
CA TYR A 512 8.51 -1.81 -28.93
C TYR A 512 8.59 -0.29 -28.73
N LEU A 513 9.76 0.16 -28.28
CA LEU A 513 10.07 1.58 -28.10
C LEU A 513 10.82 2.09 -29.32
N ARG A 514 10.39 3.20 -29.90
CA ARG A 514 11.11 3.93 -30.94
C ARG A 514 11.13 5.41 -30.57
N SER A 515 12.31 5.97 -30.44
CA SER A 515 12.50 7.38 -30.06
C SER A 515 11.77 7.77 -28.75
N GLY A 516 11.80 6.89 -27.73
CA GLY A 516 11.12 7.13 -26.43
C GLY A 516 9.60 6.97 -26.45
N GLN A 517 8.99 6.62 -27.57
CA GLN A 517 7.54 6.37 -27.68
C GLN A 517 7.25 4.88 -27.80
N LEU A 518 6.21 4.43 -27.10
CA LEU A 518 5.75 3.04 -27.14
C LEU A 518 4.78 2.84 -28.32
N PHE A 519 5.04 1.79 -29.11
CA PHE A 519 4.22 1.37 -30.24
C PHE A 519 3.78 -0.08 -30.06
N ILE A 520 2.63 -0.41 -30.65
CA ILE A 520 2.09 -1.77 -30.73
C ILE A 520 2.10 -2.18 -32.19
N GLN A 521 2.84 -3.23 -32.54
CA GLN A 521 2.84 -3.82 -33.88
C GLN A 521 1.97 -5.08 -33.88
N VAL A 522 1.00 -5.12 -34.82
CA VAL A 522 0.16 -6.30 -35.07
C VAL A 522 0.31 -6.63 -36.54
N GLY A 523 1.04 -7.69 -36.85
CA GLY A 523 1.43 -8.01 -38.22
C GLY A 523 2.30 -6.90 -38.82
N GLU A 524 1.93 -6.40 -39.99
CA GLU A 524 2.61 -5.29 -40.64
C GLU A 524 2.15 -3.90 -40.20
N SER A 525 1.10 -3.83 -39.38
CA SER A 525 0.52 -2.56 -38.91
C SER A 525 1.09 -2.11 -37.58
N ILE A 526 1.39 -0.82 -37.45
CA ILE A 526 1.91 -0.17 -36.28
C ILE A 526 0.86 0.80 -35.73
N PHE A 527 0.61 0.72 -34.45
CA PHE A 527 -0.37 1.55 -33.75
C PHE A 527 0.32 2.34 -32.62
N SER A 528 -0.19 3.54 -32.31
CA SER A 528 0.12 4.26 -31.09
C SER A 528 -0.52 3.55 -29.88
N ILE A 529 -0.11 3.93 -28.67
CA ILE A 529 -0.75 3.45 -27.43
C ILE A 529 -2.24 3.84 -27.33
N THR A 530 -2.67 4.84 -28.08
CA THR A 530 -4.07 5.28 -28.15
C THR A 530 -4.88 4.54 -29.23
N GLY A 531 -4.27 3.53 -29.89
CA GLY A 531 -4.92 2.73 -30.91
C GLY A 531 -4.95 3.37 -32.32
N GLN A 532 -4.32 4.52 -32.49
CA GLN A 532 -4.23 5.15 -33.84
C GLN A 532 -3.22 4.40 -34.70
N ARG A 533 -3.62 3.94 -35.88
CA ARG A 533 -2.72 3.32 -36.87
C ARG A 533 -1.74 4.37 -37.41
N ILE A 534 -0.45 4.05 -37.34
CA ILE A 534 0.63 4.95 -37.76
C ILE A 534 1.25 4.49 -39.07
N HIS A 535 1.19 3.17 -39.35
CA HIS A 535 1.73 2.56 -40.57
C HIS A 535 0.96 1.30 -40.92
#